data_48d0d3639fdca5f83d22b2276f2d4d5d
#
_entry.id   48d0d3639fdca5f83d22b2276f2d4d5d
#
_cell.length_a   1.000
_cell.length_b   1.000
_cell.length_c   1.000
_cell.angle_alpha   90.00
_cell.angle_beta   90.00
_cell.angle_gamma   90.00
#
_symmetry.space_group_name_H-M   'P 1'
#
loop_
_entity.id
_entity.type
_entity.pdbx_description
1 polymer ?
#
loop_
_entity_poly.entity_id
_entity_poly.type
_entity_poly.pdbx_seq_one_letter_code
_entity_poly.pdbx_strand_id
1 'polypeptide(L)'
;MINIAILGFGVVGSGVAEVIKNNSKTLAERLGGQELNVKYILDKRSFPEHELGDRVTMDYDKIIEDKDVLIVVETMGGSHPAYEFSKRAILAGKNVVTSNKEVVANYGAELLSLAMENNVSYLFEASVGGGIPIIRPMWQCLAANEIGSVTGILNGTTNFILTKMIEENMSFDDALALAQKNGYAEANPAADVEGLDTCRKICILASLSFGKHVYPDKVHCEGITKITADDVALAGKLGYSIKLLGKTALCDKGVYAITCPSLVSHADPISGVNDVYNGISVCGNAVGDVMFYGRGAGKLPTASAVMADVLDIARECKKTIIWKETDEQFLCDYKDMEIAYFVVTDDKSVKDKYSDRPSAELDGKFAFITDRKCERALDEELAGLDIISKIRVL
;
A
#
# COMPACT_ATOMS: atom_id res chain seq x y z
N MET A 1 29.39 15.89 8.26
CA MET A 1 29.09 14.59 7.56
C MET A 1 28.09 13.83 8.40
N ILE A 2 27.04 13.32 7.79
CA ILE A 2 25.95 12.59 8.45
C ILE A 2 26.11 11.11 8.09
N ASN A 3 26.36 10.26 9.09
CA ASN A 3 26.55 8.83 8.89
C ASN A 3 25.22 8.08 9.01
N ILE A 4 24.98 7.20 8.03
CA ILE A 4 23.85 6.29 8.02
C ILE A 4 24.32 4.83 7.96
N ALA A 5 23.50 3.91 8.44
CA ALA A 5 23.67 2.48 8.24
C ALA A 5 22.48 1.94 7.45
N ILE A 6 22.72 1.09 6.44
CA ILE A 6 21.70 0.44 5.63
C ILE A 6 21.57 -1.02 6.08
N LEU A 7 20.37 -1.42 6.52
CA LEU A 7 20.05 -2.80 6.87
C LEU A 7 19.35 -3.48 5.68
N GLY A 8 20.03 -4.46 5.08
CA GLY A 8 19.61 -5.12 3.85
C GLY A 8 20.11 -4.39 2.60
N PHE A 9 21.00 -5.04 1.83
CA PHE A 9 21.54 -4.47 0.60
C PHE A 9 20.96 -5.18 -0.64
N GLY A 10 19.63 -5.30 -0.63
CA GLY A 10 18.83 -5.78 -1.76
C GLY A 10 18.52 -4.66 -2.76
N VAL A 11 17.37 -4.79 -3.42
CA VAL A 11 16.92 -3.83 -4.45
C VAL A 11 16.82 -2.41 -3.88
N VAL A 12 16.15 -2.23 -2.74
CA VAL A 12 15.93 -0.90 -2.16
C VAL A 12 17.21 -0.36 -1.52
N GLY A 13 17.90 -1.14 -0.70
CA GLY A 13 19.13 -0.69 -0.01
C GLY A 13 20.24 -0.29 -0.98
N SER A 14 20.47 -1.08 -2.04
CA SER A 14 21.42 -0.68 -3.10
C SER A 14 20.93 0.54 -3.87
N GLY A 15 19.62 0.71 -4.03
CA GLY A 15 19.01 1.91 -4.60
C GLY A 15 19.27 3.17 -3.75
N VAL A 16 19.19 3.06 -2.44
CA VAL A 16 19.52 4.17 -1.52
C VAL A 16 20.98 4.61 -1.69
N ALA A 17 21.91 3.66 -1.73
CA ALA A 17 23.34 3.96 -1.98
C ALA A 17 23.53 4.63 -3.35
N GLU A 18 22.84 4.16 -4.38
CA GLU A 18 22.88 4.73 -5.73
C GLU A 18 22.34 6.16 -5.77
N VAL A 19 21.22 6.45 -5.09
CA VAL A 19 20.67 7.82 -4.99
C VAL A 19 21.64 8.75 -4.27
N ILE A 20 22.26 8.31 -3.17
CA ILE A 20 23.25 9.10 -2.45
C ILE A 20 24.44 9.45 -3.37
N LYS A 21 24.95 8.47 -4.11
CA LYS A 21 26.07 8.67 -5.03
C LYS A 21 25.71 9.62 -6.16
N ASN A 22 24.62 9.33 -6.89
CA ASN A 22 24.26 10.05 -8.10
C ASN A 22 23.81 11.49 -7.81
N ASN A 23 23.22 11.75 -6.64
CA ASN A 23 22.68 13.05 -6.27
C ASN A 23 23.51 13.74 -5.16
N SER A 24 24.73 13.30 -4.90
CA SER A 24 25.56 13.74 -3.76
C SER A 24 25.66 15.27 -3.63
N LYS A 25 25.88 15.97 -4.73
CA LYS A 25 25.95 17.44 -4.75
C LYS A 25 24.63 18.09 -4.33
N THR A 26 23.51 17.68 -4.95
CA THR A 26 22.19 18.21 -4.62
C THR A 26 21.79 17.90 -3.18
N LEU A 27 22.14 16.71 -2.69
CA LEU A 27 21.88 16.32 -1.30
C LEU A 27 22.68 17.18 -0.32
N ALA A 28 23.98 17.41 -0.59
CA ALA A 28 24.82 18.27 0.23
C ALA A 28 24.30 19.73 0.25
N GLU A 29 23.92 20.28 -0.89
CA GLU A 29 23.31 21.62 -0.99
C GLU A 29 22.05 21.72 -0.11
N ARG A 30 21.18 20.73 -0.14
CA ARG A 30 19.95 20.65 0.66
C ARG A 30 20.21 20.47 2.17
N LEU A 31 21.38 19.97 2.53
CA LEU A 31 21.83 19.76 3.91
C LEU A 31 22.78 20.85 4.42
N GLY A 32 22.80 22.03 3.79
CA GLY A 32 23.64 23.15 4.22
C GLY A 32 25.15 22.87 4.08
N GLY A 33 25.54 22.05 3.10
CA GLY A 33 26.93 21.66 2.84
C GLY A 33 27.36 20.38 3.55
N GLN A 34 26.49 19.73 4.32
CA GLN A 34 26.81 18.44 4.95
C GLN A 34 26.60 17.28 3.95
N GLU A 35 27.52 16.34 3.96
CA GLU A 35 27.46 15.16 3.12
C GLU A 35 26.84 13.96 3.87
N LEU A 36 26.09 13.12 3.15
CA LEU A 36 25.62 11.82 3.63
C LEU A 36 26.67 10.75 3.35
N ASN A 37 26.96 9.93 4.34
CA ASN A 37 27.91 8.83 4.25
C ASN A 37 27.27 7.52 4.70
N VAL A 38 27.30 6.50 3.83
CA VAL A 38 26.92 5.13 4.19
C VAL A 38 28.09 4.52 4.97
N LYS A 39 28.02 4.55 6.30
CA LYS A 39 29.12 4.06 7.17
C LYS A 39 29.12 2.54 7.27
N TYR A 40 27.95 1.93 7.33
CA TYR A 40 27.78 0.47 7.42
C TYR A 40 26.65 -0.02 6.51
N ILE A 41 26.81 -1.26 6.07
CA ILE A 41 25.79 -2.05 5.39
C ILE A 41 25.65 -3.37 6.14
N LEU A 42 24.47 -3.67 6.69
CA LEU A 42 24.19 -4.96 7.30
C LEU A 42 23.59 -5.89 6.25
N ASP A 43 24.32 -6.92 5.85
CA ASP A 43 23.79 -7.97 4.96
C ASP A 43 24.55 -9.29 5.24
N LYS A 44 23.87 -10.40 5.01
CA LYS A 44 24.46 -11.75 5.11
C LYS A 44 25.36 -12.10 3.91
N ARG A 45 25.18 -11.38 2.80
CA ARG A 45 25.95 -11.54 1.56
C ARG A 45 27.14 -10.58 1.57
N SER A 46 28.19 -10.92 0.85
CA SER A 46 29.32 -10.03 0.54
C SER A 46 29.14 -9.42 -0.85
N PHE A 47 29.65 -8.23 -1.04
CA PHE A 47 29.56 -7.48 -2.31
C PHE A 47 30.96 -6.95 -2.70
N PRO A 48 31.94 -7.84 -2.97
CA PRO A 48 33.34 -7.43 -3.18
C PRO A 48 33.53 -6.51 -4.39
N GLU A 49 32.68 -6.63 -5.41
CA GLU A 49 32.76 -5.79 -6.61
C GLU A 49 32.07 -4.43 -6.45
N HIS A 50 31.37 -4.21 -5.35
CA HIS A 50 30.68 -2.95 -5.10
C HIS A 50 31.59 -1.99 -4.35
N GLU A 51 31.59 -0.71 -4.73
CA GLU A 51 32.44 0.33 -4.10
C GLU A 51 32.26 0.49 -2.57
N LEU A 52 31.13 0.04 -2.03
CA LEU A 52 30.84 0.01 -0.60
C LEU A 52 31.02 -1.40 0.01
N GLY A 53 31.64 -2.33 -0.70
CA GLY A 53 31.77 -3.72 -0.28
C GLY A 53 32.56 -3.88 1.04
N ASP A 54 33.52 -3.03 1.29
CA ASP A 54 34.32 -2.96 2.53
C ASP A 54 33.51 -2.46 3.76
N ARG A 55 32.32 -1.88 3.55
CA ARG A 55 31.42 -1.39 4.61
C ARG A 55 30.39 -2.43 5.05
N VAL A 56 30.39 -3.60 4.42
CA VAL A 56 29.47 -4.69 4.74
C VAL A 56 29.90 -5.38 6.04
N THR A 57 28.94 -5.59 6.90
CA THR A 57 29.07 -6.32 8.16
C THR A 57 27.87 -7.22 8.42
N MET A 58 28.06 -8.32 9.14
CA MET A 58 26.97 -9.14 9.69
C MET A 58 26.70 -8.83 11.16
N ASP A 59 27.52 -8.00 11.75
CA ASP A 59 27.47 -7.62 13.16
C ASP A 59 26.61 -6.37 13.33
N TYR A 60 25.38 -6.57 13.82
CA TYR A 60 24.46 -5.47 14.11
C TYR A 60 24.86 -4.65 15.33
N ASP A 61 25.53 -5.26 16.31
CA ASP A 61 25.96 -4.57 17.53
C ASP A 61 26.99 -3.49 17.22
N LYS A 62 27.88 -3.75 16.27
CA LYS A 62 28.82 -2.75 15.74
C LYS A 62 28.13 -1.48 15.23
N ILE A 63 26.92 -1.63 14.63
CA ILE A 63 26.14 -0.49 14.11
C ILE A 63 25.47 0.27 15.26
N ILE A 64 24.89 -0.48 16.21
CA ILE A 64 24.12 0.10 17.31
C ILE A 64 25.00 0.83 18.31
N GLU A 65 26.18 0.29 18.62
CA GLU A 65 27.12 0.87 19.56
C GLU A 65 27.87 2.08 19.00
N ASP A 66 27.93 2.22 17.68
CA ASP A 66 28.62 3.34 17.03
C ASP A 66 27.79 4.64 17.16
N LYS A 67 28.27 5.54 18.01
CA LYS A 67 27.63 6.84 18.31
C LYS A 67 27.58 7.80 17.11
N ASP A 68 28.45 7.60 16.13
CA ASP A 68 28.48 8.45 14.93
C ASP A 68 27.38 8.08 13.92
N VAL A 69 26.76 6.90 14.03
CA VAL A 69 25.62 6.52 13.18
C VAL A 69 24.36 7.22 13.69
N LEU A 70 23.86 8.17 12.92
CA LEU A 70 22.68 8.96 13.26
C LEU A 70 21.37 8.27 12.81
N ILE A 71 21.39 7.62 11.64
CA ILE A 71 20.18 7.08 11.01
C ILE A 71 20.42 5.63 10.60
N VAL A 72 19.48 4.77 10.96
CA VAL A 72 19.38 3.38 10.49
C VAL A 72 18.31 3.33 9.40
N VAL A 73 18.69 2.90 8.21
CA VAL A 73 17.82 2.75 7.04
C VAL A 73 17.49 1.26 6.87
N GLU A 74 16.30 0.85 7.28
CA GLU A 74 15.84 -0.53 7.24
C GLU A 74 15.16 -0.81 5.89
N THR A 75 15.73 -1.70 5.10
CA THR A 75 15.27 -2.10 3.77
C THR A 75 15.27 -3.62 3.59
N MET A 76 15.05 -4.32 4.69
CA MET A 76 14.98 -5.78 4.71
C MET A 76 13.58 -6.26 4.28
N GLY A 77 13.46 -7.53 3.99
CA GLY A 77 12.17 -8.18 3.72
C GLY A 77 11.69 -8.96 4.94
N GLY A 78 10.36 -9.09 5.06
CA GLY A 78 9.71 -9.79 6.16
C GLY A 78 9.68 -9.00 7.46
N SER A 79 8.93 -9.51 8.46
CA SER A 79 8.78 -8.84 9.76
C SER A 79 10.02 -9.01 10.65
N HIS A 80 10.62 -10.20 10.62
CA HIS A 80 11.75 -10.58 11.45
C HIS A 80 13.00 -10.86 10.59
N PRO A 81 14.18 -10.41 10.98
CA PRO A 81 14.55 -9.67 12.20
C PRO A 81 14.38 -8.13 12.08
N ALA A 82 13.71 -7.61 11.05
CA ALA A 82 13.59 -6.18 10.77
C ALA A 82 12.95 -5.40 11.94
N TYR A 83 11.90 -5.98 12.56
CA TYR A 83 11.26 -5.40 13.74
C TYR A 83 12.22 -5.28 14.92
N GLU A 84 12.93 -6.36 15.28
CA GLU A 84 13.87 -6.37 16.39
C GLU A 84 15.00 -5.36 16.18
N PHE A 85 15.51 -5.26 14.95
CA PHE A 85 16.57 -4.32 14.61
C PHE A 85 16.08 -2.87 14.69
N SER A 86 14.90 -2.59 14.17
CA SER A 86 14.28 -1.26 14.28
C SER A 86 14.04 -0.86 15.74
N LYS A 87 13.48 -1.77 16.54
CA LYS A 87 13.26 -1.56 17.98
C LYS A 87 14.56 -1.29 18.74
N ARG A 88 15.59 -2.10 18.51
CA ARG A 88 16.92 -1.91 19.13
C ARG A 88 17.59 -0.61 18.71
N ALA A 89 17.44 -0.20 17.44
CA ALA A 89 17.96 1.09 16.97
C ALA A 89 17.30 2.27 17.70
N ILE A 90 15.96 2.25 17.82
CA ILE A 90 15.19 3.26 18.55
C ILE A 90 15.65 3.35 20.01
N LEU A 91 15.73 2.21 20.70
CA LEU A 91 16.16 2.14 22.10
C LEU A 91 17.61 2.59 22.31
N ALA A 92 18.47 2.46 21.28
CA ALA A 92 19.84 2.99 21.28
C ALA A 92 19.92 4.48 20.89
N GLY A 93 18.78 5.18 20.79
CA GLY A 93 18.73 6.60 20.46
C GLY A 93 19.02 6.93 19.00
N LYS A 94 18.85 5.98 18.07
CA LYS A 94 19.03 6.17 16.63
C LYS A 94 17.71 6.41 15.93
N ASN A 95 17.70 7.33 14.98
CA ASN A 95 16.57 7.52 14.09
C ASN A 95 16.46 6.32 13.13
N VAL A 96 15.23 5.94 12.78
CA VAL A 96 14.97 4.82 11.88
C VAL A 96 14.11 5.30 10.69
N VAL A 97 14.54 4.92 9.50
CA VAL A 97 13.77 5.07 8.25
C VAL A 97 13.53 3.67 7.69
N THR A 98 12.30 3.32 7.35
CA THR A 98 11.98 1.99 6.83
C THR A 98 11.15 2.02 5.56
N SER A 99 11.36 1.04 4.69
CA SER A 99 10.48 0.71 3.56
C SER A 99 9.60 -0.51 3.83
N ASN A 100 9.67 -1.08 5.03
CA ASN A 100 9.09 -2.37 5.36
C ASN A 100 7.63 -2.24 5.84
N LYS A 101 6.71 -2.38 4.89
CA LYS A 101 5.27 -2.32 5.15
C LYS A 101 4.77 -3.36 6.16
N GLU A 102 5.44 -4.54 6.24
CA GLU A 102 5.03 -5.58 7.19
C GLU A 102 5.33 -5.17 8.62
N VAL A 103 6.50 -4.58 8.86
CA VAL A 103 6.88 -4.06 10.17
C VAL A 103 5.96 -2.91 10.57
N VAL A 104 5.72 -1.96 9.66
CA VAL A 104 4.87 -0.79 9.95
C VAL A 104 3.41 -1.21 10.22
N ALA A 105 2.86 -2.12 9.40
CA ALA A 105 1.48 -2.56 9.54
C ALA A 105 1.21 -3.41 10.79
N ASN A 106 2.23 -4.13 11.30
CA ASN A 106 2.06 -5.00 12.46
C ASN A 106 2.55 -4.39 13.77
N TYR A 107 3.55 -3.48 13.73
CA TYR A 107 4.24 -2.97 14.93
C TYR A 107 4.33 -1.43 14.95
N GLY A 108 3.63 -0.75 14.04
CA GLY A 108 3.75 0.70 13.86
C GLY A 108 3.41 1.48 15.13
N ALA A 109 2.34 1.14 15.85
CA ALA A 109 1.96 1.83 17.08
C ALA A 109 3.05 1.73 18.16
N GLU A 110 3.59 0.53 18.38
CA GLU A 110 4.65 0.29 19.35
C GLU A 110 5.93 1.05 18.97
N LEU A 111 6.39 0.93 17.71
CA LEU A 111 7.63 1.57 17.27
C LEU A 111 7.54 3.10 17.28
N LEU A 112 6.38 3.67 16.95
CA LEU A 112 6.13 5.10 17.05
C LEU A 112 6.13 5.59 18.51
N SER A 113 5.50 4.84 19.45
CA SER A 113 5.53 5.15 20.87
C SER A 113 6.97 5.14 21.41
N LEU A 114 7.72 4.07 21.11
CA LEU A 114 9.12 3.95 21.51
C LEU A 114 10.00 5.07 20.92
N ALA A 115 9.77 5.46 19.66
CA ALA A 115 10.52 6.54 19.04
C ALA A 115 10.23 7.88 19.73
N MET A 116 8.99 8.15 20.09
CA MET A 116 8.61 9.34 20.85
C MET A 116 9.28 9.34 22.24
N GLU A 117 9.23 8.24 22.99
CA GLU A 117 9.80 8.09 24.31
C GLU A 117 11.34 8.28 24.32
N ASN A 118 12.01 7.83 23.25
CA ASN A 118 13.45 7.94 23.08
C ASN A 118 13.89 9.22 22.33
N ASN A 119 12.94 10.12 22.00
CA ASN A 119 13.20 11.39 21.30
C ASN A 119 13.92 11.22 19.96
N VAL A 120 13.60 10.16 19.22
CA VAL A 120 14.07 9.86 17.86
C VAL A 120 12.92 9.79 16.88
N SER A 121 13.21 9.78 15.58
CA SER A 121 12.22 9.66 14.52
C SER A 121 12.13 8.21 14.02
N TYR A 122 10.90 7.72 13.78
CA TYR A 122 10.59 6.53 13.03
C TYR A 122 9.74 6.92 11.82
N LEU A 123 10.33 6.89 10.61
CA LEU A 123 9.72 7.35 9.36
C LEU A 123 9.61 6.21 8.35
N PHE A 124 8.55 6.22 7.55
CA PHE A 124 8.19 5.08 6.70
C PHE A 124 7.49 5.47 5.39
N GLU A 125 7.86 6.61 4.77
CA GLU A 125 7.29 7.06 3.49
C GLU A 125 7.30 5.93 2.44
N ALA A 126 8.40 5.18 2.37
CA ALA A 126 8.59 4.12 1.39
C ALA A 126 7.77 2.85 1.65
N SER A 127 7.04 2.76 2.76
CA SER A 127 6.20 1.59 3.10
C SER A 127 4.90 1.53 2.29
N VAL A 128 4.42 2.67 1.78
CA VAL A 128 3.21 2.77 0.95
C VAL A 128 3.51 3.60 -0.28
N GLY A 129 2.98 3.18 -1.43
CA GLY A 129 3.06 3.94 -2.68
C GLY A 129 4.43 3.96 -3.38
N GLY A 130 5.45 3.30 -2.82
CA GLY A 130 6.79 3.22 -3.42
C GLY A 130 7.37 4.61 -3.69
N GLY A 131 7.33 5.06 -4.95
CA GLY A 131 7.80 6.40 -5.34
C GLY A 131 6.75 7.51 -5.20
N ILE A 132 5.52 7.17 -4.88
CA ILE A 132 4.43 8.14 -4.67
C ILE A 132 4.56 8.71 -3.25
N PRO A 133 4.75 10.03 -3.08
CA PRO A 133 4.72 10.64 -1.76
C PRO A 133 3.27 10.63 -1.25
N ILE A 134 2.99 9.90 -0.19
CA ILE A 134 1.64 9.80 0.42
C ILE A 134 1.65 10.00 1.93
N ILE A 135 2.54 9.35 2.67
CA ILE A 135 2.59 9.45 4.13
C ILE A 135 2.86 10.91 4.54
N ARG A 136 3.90 11.51 3.96
CA ARG A 136 4.26 12.91 4.23
C ARG A 136 3.19 13.91 3.81
N PRO A 137 2.62 13.87 2.60
CA PRO A 137 1.50 14.71 2.23
C PRO A 137 0.31 14.62 3.18
N MET A 138 -0.11 13.42 3.58
CA MET A 138 -1.20 13.24 4.54
C MET A 138 -0.87 13.86 5.89
N TRP A 139 0.34 13.63 6.38
CA TRP A 139 0.80 14.12 7.67
C TRP A 139 1.07 15.64 7.71
N GLN A 140 1.57 16.22 6.61
CA GLN A 140 2.03 17.62 6.57
C GLN A 140 1.13 18.54 5.73
N CYS A 141 0.88 18.15 4.47
CA CYS A 141 0.17 19.02 3.53
C CYS A 141 -1.34 19.03 3.79
N LEU A 142 -1.88 17.88 4.20
CA LEU A 142 -3.30 17.68 4.49
C LEU A 142 -3.63 17.80 5.99
N ALA A 143 -2.66 18.16 6.84
CA ALA A 143 -2.80 18.22 8.31
C ALA A 143 -3.93 19.14 8.82
N ALA A 144 -4.40 20.08 8.01
CA ALA A 144 -5.51 20.96 8.35
C ALA A 144 -6.89 20.34 8.02
N ASN A 145 -6.92 19.11 7.48
CA ASN A 145 -8.16 18.44 7.09
C ASN A 145 -8.49 17.30 8.05
N GLU A 146 -9.78 17.06 8.24
CA GLU A 146 -10.28 15.78 8.69
C GLU A 146 -10.38 14.87 7.47
N ILE A 147 -9.64 13.78 7.48
CA ILE A 147 -9.66 12.80 6.39
C ILE A 147 -10.91 11.94 6.54
N GLY A 148 -11.78 12.01 5.55
CA GLY A 148 -13.01 11.22 5.51
C GLY A 148 -12.79 9.83 4.94
N SER A 149 -11.96 9.72 3.89
CA SER A 149 -11.66 8.43 3.25
C SER A 149 -10.34 8.43 2.50
N VAL A 150 -9.80 7.21 2.33
CA VAL A 150 -8.68 6.92 1.43
C VAL A 150 -9.04 5.72 0.59
N THR A 151 -8.87 5.83 -0.73
CA THR A 151 -9.08 4.74 -1.69
C THR A 151 -7.85 4.62 -2.58
N GLY A 152 -7.32 3.41 -2.77
CA GLY A 152 -6.10 3.27 -3.55
C GLY A 152 -5.97 1.98 -4.33
N ILE A 153 -5.42 2.10 -5.55
CA ILE A 153 -4.75 1.02 -6.26
C ILE A 153 -3.32 1.00 -5.70
N LEU A 154 -3.04 0.05 -4.81
CA LEU A 154 -1.82 0.02 -4.01
C LEU A 154 -0.84 -1.08 -4.42
N ASN A 155 -1.21 -1.90 -5.42
CA ASN A 155 -0.39 -3.00 -5.92
C ASN A 155 -0.32 -2.96 -7.44
N GLY A 156 0.90 -2.77 -7.99
CA GLY A 156 1.12 -2.66 -9.42
C GLY A 156 0.96 -3.97 -10.18
N THR A 157 1.25 -5.11 -9.55
CA THR A 157 1.12 -6.45 -10.17
C THR A 157 -0.34 -6.76 -10.48
N THR A 158 -1.23 -6.62 -9.49
CA THR A 158 -2.66 -6.87 -9.68
C THR A 158 -3.30 -5.86 -10.62
N ASN A 159 -2.87 -4.60 -10.58
CA ASN A 159 -3.37 -3.60 -11.51
C ASN A 159 -2.93 -3.91 -12.95
N PHE A 160 -1.69 -4.37 -13.17
CA PHE A 160 -1.23 -4.84 -14.47
C PHE A 160 -2.06 -6.02 -14.99
N ILE A 161 -2.29 -7.05 -14.15
CA ILE A 161 -3.09 -8.23 -14.52
C ILE A 161 -4.49 -7.79 -14.96
N LEU A 162 -5.20 -7.01 -14.13
CA LEU A 162 -6.54 -6.53 -14.45
C LEU A 162 -6.54 -5.62 -15.69
N THR A 163 -5.52 -4.80 -15.90
CA THR A 163 -5.37 -3.99 -17.12
C THR A 163 -5.30 -4.87 -18.36
N LYS A 164 -4.51 -5.96 -18.35
CA LYS A 164 -4.38 -6.89 -19.48
C LYS A 164 -5.69 -7.67 -19.74
N MET A 165 -6.39 -8.05 -18.68
CA MET A 165 -7.72 -8.65 -18.81
C MET A 165 -8.72 -7.69 -19.47
N ILE A 166 -8.67 -6.38 -19.13
CA ILE A 166 -9.59 -5.35 -19.68
C ILE A 166 -9.21 -4.99 -21.11
N GLU A 167 -7.95 -4.65 -21.39
CA GLU A 167 -7.52 -4.06 -22.66
C GLU A 167 -7.25 -5.10 -23.74
N GLU A 168 -6.74 -6.29 -23.35
CA GLU A 168 -6.33 -7.35 -24.26
C GLU A 168 -7.23 -8.60 -24.21
N ASN A 169 -8.28 -8.55 -23.39
CA ASN A 169 -9.24 -9.65 -23.17
C ASN A 169 -8.53 -10.97 -22.77
N MET A 170 -7.43 -10.85 -21.99
CA MET A 170 -6.67 -12.00 -21.52
C MET A 170 -7.40 -12.72 -20.40
N SER A 171 -7.14 -14.04 -20.26
CA SER A 171 -7.52 -14.74 -19.03
C SER A 171 -6.64 -14.27 -17.85
N PHE A 172 -7.10 -14.52 -16.61
CA PHE A 172 -6.30 -14.23 -15.42
C PHE A 172 -4.94 -14.95 -15.48
N ASP A 173 -4.92 -16.23 -15.85
CA ASP A 173 -3.71 -17.05 -15.89
C ASP A 173 -2.71 -16.55 -16.93
N ASP A 174 -3.17 -16.16 -18.13
CA ASP A 174 -2.32 -15.60 -19.17
C ASP A 174 -1.74 -14.24 -18.78
N ALA A 175 -2.56 -13.36 -18.16
CA ALA A 175 -2.13 -12.07 -17.67
C ALA A 175 -1.12 -12.21 -16.51
N LEU A 176 -1.31 -13.17 -15.61
CA LEU A 176 -0.35 -13.48 -14.55
C LEU A 176 0.96 -14.02 -15.13
N ALA A 177 0.91 -14.93 -16.08
CA ALA A 177 2.11 -15.46 -16.74
C ALA A 177 2.90 -14.33 -17.45
N LEU A 178 2.19 -13.40 -18.08
CA LEU A 178 2.81 -12.21 -18.68
C LEU A 178 3.45 -11.29 -17.62
N ALA A 179 2.78 -11.08 -16.48
CA ALA A 179 3.33 -10.30 -15.37
C ALA A 179 4.63 -10.94 -14.83
N GLN A 180 4.66 -12.27 -14.68
CA GLN A 180 5.86 -13.01 -14.26
C GLN A 180 6.98 -12.91 -15.27
N LYS A 181 6.68 -13.07 -16.56
CA LYS A 181 7.65 -12.91 -17.65
C LYS A 181 8.29 -11.52 -17.68
N ASN A 182 7.52 -10.49 -17.39
CA ASN A 182 7.98 -9.11 -17.35
C ASN A 182 8.67 -8.73 -16.03
N GLY A 183 8.73 -9.64 -15.03
CA GLY A 183 9.32 -9.40 -13.71
C GLY A 183 8.46 -8.54 -12.79
N TYR A 184 7.16 -8.39 -13.08
CA TYR A 184 6.21 -7.68 -12.22
C TYR A 184 5.61 -8.56 -11.12
N ALA A 185 5.58 -9.88 -11.34
CA ALA A 185 5.17 -10.88 -10.35
C ALA A 185 6.32 -11.86 -10.09
N GLU A 186 6.47 -12.28 -8.83
CA GLU A 186 7.38 -13.35 -8.44
C GLU A 186 6.79 -14.73 -8.80
N ALA A 187 7.61 -15.78 -8.67
CA ALA A 187 7.16 -17.17 -8.88
C ALA A 187 6.02 -17.56 -7.91
N ASN A 188 6.03 -17.03 -6.68
CA ASN A 188 4.91 -17.12 -5.74
C ASN A 188 4.25 -15.75 -5.60
N PRO A 189 3.20 -15.46 -6.38
CA PRO A 189 2.55 -14.15 -6.40
C PRO A 189 1.45 -13.99 -5.35
N ALA A 190 1.29 -14.95 -4.42
CA ALA A 190 0.15 -15.00 -3.50
C ALA A 190 -0.06 -13.69 -2.72
N ALA A 191 1.02 -13.05 -2.24
CA ALA A 191 0.90 -11.79 -1.50
C ALA A 191 0.27 -10.66 -2.34
N ASP A 192 0.47 -10.68 -3.66
CA ASP A 192 -0.12 -9.72 -4.59
C ASP A 192 -1.55 -10.13 -4.94
N VAL A 193 -1.73 -11.32 -5.55
CA VAL A 193 -3.01 -11.72 -6.15
C VAL A 193 -4.11 -12.00 -5.12
N GLU A 194 -3.75 -12.36 -3.89
CA GLU A 194 -4.70 -12.49 -2.76
C GLU A 194 -4.95 -11.17 -2.02
N GLY A 195 -4.33 -10.06 -2.45
CA GLY A 195 -4.58 -8.72 -1.93
C GLY A 195 -3.84 -8.36 -0.64
N LEU A 196 -2.99 -9.25 -0.10
CA LEU A 196 -2.32 -9.05 1.20
C LEU A 196 -1.39 -7.83 1.22
N ASP A 197 -0.69 -7.56 0.11
CA ASP A 197 0.13 -6.37 -0.05
C ASP A 197 -0.70 -5.08 0.03
N THR A 198 -1.82 -5.05 -0.69
CA THR A 198 -2.79 -3.93 -0.65
C THR A 198 -3.38 -3.76 0.75
N CYS A 199 -3.72 -4.87 1.43
CA CYS A 199 -4.28 -4.87 2.77
C CYS A 199 -3.33 -4.22 3.79
N ARG A 200 -2.05 -4.62 3.81
CA ARG A 200 -1.05 -3.99 4.69
C ARG A 200 -0.93 -2.48 4.46
N LYS A 201 -0.91 -2.06 3.20
CA LYS A 201 -0.78 -0.64 2.84
C LYS A 201 -2.01 0.18 3.22
N ILE A 202 -3.23 -0.34 3.01
CA ILE A 202 -4.43 0.40 3.43
C ILE A 202 -4.55 0.48 4.95
N CYS A 203 -4.09 -0.54 5.70
CA CYS A 203 -4.02 -0.49 7.16
C CYS A 203 -3.09 0.62 7.66
N ILE A 204 -1.92 0.81 7.02
CA ILE A 204 -1.01 1.92 7.34
C ILE A 204 -1.69 3.27 7.07
N LEU A 205 -2.34 3.43 5.91
CA LEU A 205 -3.04 4.68 5.57
C LEU A 205 -4.23 4.94 6.49
N ALA A 206 -4.98 3.91 6.88
CA ALA A 206 -6.07 4.02 7.85
C ALA A 206 -5.55 4.45 9.23
N SER A 207 -4.46 3.82 9.70
CA SER A 207 -3.83 4.18 10.98
C SER A 207 -3.38 5.63 11.00
N LEU A 208 -2.78 6.09 9.89
CA LEU A 208 -2.34 7.47 9.73
C LEU A 208 -3.51 8.47 9.69
N SER A 209 -4.59 8.12 8.96
CA SER A 209 -5.76 8.99 8.77
C SER A 209 -6.56 9.18 10.06
N PHE A 210 -6.71 8.13 10.84
CA PHE A 210 -7.66 8.10 11.96
C PHE A 210 -7.00 8.00 13.35
N GLY A 211 -5.66 7.99 13.39
CA GLY A 211 -4.90 8.10 14.64
C GLY A 211 -4.92 6.88 15.55
N LYS A 212 -5.42 5.73 15.09
CA LYS A 212 -5.42 4.45 15.80
C LYS A 212 -4.92 3.33 14.90
N HIS A 213 -4.16 2.40 15.45
CA HIS A 213 -3.57 1.30 14.70
C HIS A 213 -4.64 0.37 14.12
N VAL A 214 -4.54 0.09 12.82
CA VAL A 214 -5.40 -0.86 12.10
C VAL A 214 -4.57 -2.08 11.74
N TYR A 215 -4.87 -3.20 12.37
CA TYR A 215 -4.16 -4.46 12.17
C TYR A 215 -4.65 -5.19 10.91
N PRO A 216 -3.75 -5.68 10.03
CA PRO A 216 -4.15 -6.37 8.80
C PRO A 216 -4.99 -7.63 9.01
N ASP A 217 -4.82 -8.35 10.13
CA ASP A 217 -5.60 -9.54 10.48
C ASP A 217 -7.06 -9.23 10.88
N LYS A 218 -7.38 -7.97 11.10
CA LYS A 218 -8.73 -7.48 11.41
C LYS A 218 -9.45 -6.90 10.19
N VAL A 219 -8.78 -6.79 9.06
CA VAL A 219 -9.31 -6.19 7.82
C VAL A 219 -9.67 -7.27 6.83
N HIS A 220 -10.88 -7.20 6.27
CA HIS A 220 -11.28 -8.12 5.20
C HIS A 220 -10.40 -7.93 3.98
N CYS A 221 -9.84 -9.03 3.49
CA CYS A 221 -8.95 -9.06 2.35
C CYS A 221 -9.42 -10.09 1.33
N GLU A 222 -9.71 -9.63 0.12
CA GLU A 222 -10.15 -10.43 -1.01
C GLU A 222 -9.28 -10.12 -2.22
N GLY A 223 -8.70 -11.15 -2.85
CA GLY A 223 -7.83 -11.05 -4.01
C GLY A 223 -8.58 -11.06 -5.34
N ILE A 224 -7.82 -11.12 -6.44
CA ILE A 224 -8.34 -11.06 -7.82
C ILE A 224 -8.42 -12.43 -8.51
N THR A 225 -8.06 -13.50 -7.85
CA THR A 225 -7.95 -14.85 -8.44
C THR A 225 -9.28 -15.42 -8.93
N LYS A 226 -10.41 -14.87 -8.46
CA LYS A 226 -11.76 -15.28 -8.86
C LYS A 226 -12.36 -14.41 -9.97
N ILE A 227 -11.69 -13.32 -10.37
CA ILE A 227 -12.17 -12.43 -11.42
C ILE A 227 -12.00 -13.11 -12.77
N THR A 228 -13.08 -13.16 -13.53
CA THR A 228 -13.11 -13.79 -14.87
C THR A 228 -13.11 -12.75 -15.98
N ALA A 229 -12.78 -13.18 -17.20
CA ALA A 229 -12.89 -12.33 -18.39
C ALA A 229 -14.35 -11.86 -18.64
N ASP A 230 -15.34 -12.70 -18.32
CA ASP A 230 -16.74 -12.35 -18.44
C ASP A 230 -17.16 -11.24 -17.46
N ASP A 231 -16.64 -11.29 -16.20
CA ASP A 231 -16.86 -10.21 -15.23
C ASP A 231 -16.35 -8.88 -15.76
N VAL A 232 -15.14 -8.91 -16.31
CA VAL A 232 -14.49 -7.71 -16.88
C VAL A 232 -15.28 -7.17 -18.08
N ALA A 233 -15.70 -8.06 -19.00
CA ALA A 233 -16.45 -7.67 -20.19
C ALA A 233 -17.85 -7.12 -19.85
N LEU A 234 -18.56 -7.75 -18.90
CA LEU A 234 -19.87 -7.29 -18.42
C LEU A 234 -19.77 -5.96 -17.67
N ALA A 235 -18.75 -5.78 -16.81
CA ALA A 235 -18.48 -4.51 -16.14
C ALA A 235 -18.21 -3.39 -17.16
N GLY A 236 -17.39 -3.68 -18.19
CA GLY A 236 -17.08 -2.74 -19.27
C GLY A 236 -18.32 -2.26 -20.04
N LYS A 237 -19.28 -3.16 -20.31
CA LYS A 237 -20.58 -2.81 -20.94
C LYS A 237 -21.40 -1.84 -20.09
N LEU A 238 -21.20 -1.85 -18.77
CA LEU A 238 -21.89 -0.94 -17.84
C LEU A 238 -21.12 0.36 -17.59
N GLY A 239 -19.94 0.56 -18.21
CA GLY A 239 -19.12 1.74 -18.04
C GLY A 239 -18.24 1.70 -16.79
N TYR A 240 -17.85 0.50 -16.36
CA TYR A 240 -16.99 0.28 -15.19
C TYR A 240 -15.74 -0.52 -15.55
N SER A 241 -14.69 -0.31 -14.77
CA SER A 241 -13.49 -1.15 -14.73
C SER A 241 -13.39 -1.88 -13.40
N ILE A 242 -12.91 -3.12 -13.41
CA ILE A 242 -12.61 -3.85 -12.16
C ILE A 242 -11.18 -3.51 -11.73
N LYS A 243 -11.02 -3.06 -10.49
CA LYS A 243 -9.73 -2.74 -9.85
C LYS A 243 -9.62 -3.44 -8.49
N LEU A 244 -8.42 -3.84 -8.08
CA LEU A 244 -8.18 -4.22 -6.69
C LEU A 244 -7.94 -2.95 -5.88
N LEU A 245 -8.87 -2.62 -5.00
CA LEU A 245 -8.79 -1.42 -4.17
C LEU A 245 -8.55 -1.77 -2.69
N GLY A 246 -7.65 -1.01 -2.06
CA GLY A 246 -7.68 -0.79 -0.63
C GLY A 246 -8.54 0.44 -0.33
N LYS A 247 -9.51 0.33 0.56
CA LYS A 247 -10.36 1.46 0.96
C LYS A 247 -10.52 1.52 2.46
N THR A 248 -10.48 2.73 2.99
CA THR A 248 -10.82 3.03 4.38
C THR A 248 -11.61 4.32 4.44
N ALA A 249 -12.59 4.39 5.34
CA ALA A 249 -13.36 5.61 5.56
C ALA A 249 -13.96 5.65 6.96
N LEU A 250 -14.32 6.87 7.39
CA LEU A 250 -15.19 7.07 8.55
C LEU A 250 -16.61 6.59 8.25
N CYS A 251 -17.24 5.99 9.23
CA CYS A 251 -18.67 5.67 9.26
C CYS A 251 -19.26 6.03 10.63
N ASP A 252 -20.58 6.00 10.76
CA ASP A 252 -21.27 6.42 11.99
C ASP A 252 -20.81 5.67 13.27
N LYS A 253 -20.28 4.45 13.10
CA LYS A 253 -19.87 3.56 14.20
C LYS A 253 -18.35 3.52 14.42
N GLY A 254 -17.54 4.20 13.59
CA GLY A 254 -16.08 4.13 13.67
C GLY A 254 -15.41 4.22 12.31
N VAL A 255 -14.48 3.31 12.04
CA VAL A 255 -13.73 3.24 10.78
C VAL A 255 -13.95 1.88 10.15
N TYR A 256 -14.14 1.81 8.85
CA TYR A 256 -13.99 0.56 8.13
C TYR A 256 -12.73 0.58 7.26
N ALA A 257 -12.16 -0.59 7.07
CA ALA A 257 -11.08 -0.82 6.12
C ALA A 257 -11.33 -2.14 5.39
N ILE A 258 -11.04 -2.17 4.10
CA ILE A 258 -11.25 -3.35 3.25
C ILE A 258 -10.25 -3.37 2.10
N THR A 259 -9.88 -4.56 1.66
CA THR A 259 -9.21 -4.81 0.39
C THR A 259 -10.04 -5.78 -0.43
N CYS A 260 -10.49 -5.37 -1.60
CA CYS A 260 -11.29 -6.24 -2.47
C CYS A 260 -11.29 -5.76 -3.93
N PRO A 261 -11.58 -6.67 -4.88
CA PRO A 261 -11.97 -6.28 -6.22
C PRO A 261 -13.20 -5.39 -6.17
N SER A 262 -13.19 -4.34 -6.98
CA SER A 262 -14.27 -3.36 -6.98
C SER A 262 -14.54 -2.85 -8.39
N LEU A 263 -15.82 -2.62 -8.71
CA LEU A 263 -16.20 -1.86 -9.89
C LEU A 263 -15.98 -0.38 -9.65
N VAL A 264 -15.22 0.25 -10.54
CA VAL A 264 -14.91 1.67 -10.53
C VAL A 264 -15.49 2.30 -11.80
N SER A 265 -16.34 3.30 -11.65
CA SER A 265 -16.93 4.02 -12.79
C SER A 265 -15.84 4.64 -13.67
N HIS A 266 -16.00 4.60 -14.99
CA HIS A 266 -15.09 5.29 -15.91
C HIS A 266 -15.06 6.82 -15.70
N ALA A 267 -16.04 7.38 -15.00
CA ALA A 267 -16.05 8.79 -14.61
C ALA A 267 -15.11 9.09 -13.41
N ASP A 268 -14.72 8.07 -12.63
CA ASP A 268 -13.80 8.24 -11.51
C ASP A 268 -12.35 8.25 -12.02
N PRO A 269 -11.54 9.27 -11.68
CA PRO A 269 -10.14 9.35 -12.10
C PRO A 269 -9.29 8.12 -11.80
N ILE A 270 -9.57 7.38 -10.72
CA ILE A 270 -8.82 6.18 -10.34
C ILE A 270 -9.01 5.03 -11.35
N SER A 271 -10.11 5.01 -12.12
CA SER A 271 -10.37 4.01 -13.15
C SER A 271 -9.31 4.06 -14.26
N GLY A 272 -8.76 5.24 -14.56
CA GLY A 272 -7.73 5.47 -15.55
C GLY A 272 -6.32 5.09 -15.12
N VAL A 273 -6.12 4.61 -13.90
CA VAL A 273 -4.82 4.10 -13.43
C VAL A 273 -4.62 2.69 -13.95
N ASN A 274 -3.77 2.52 -14.96
CA ASN A 274 -3.51 1.26 -15.65
C ASN A 274 -2.08 0.76 -15.49
N ASP A 275 -1.82 -0.44 -15.98
CA ASP A 275 -0.52 -1.11 -15.93
C ASP A 275 0.05 -1.25 -14.50
N VAL A 276 1.35 -1.02 -14.34
CA VAL A 276 2.07 -1.12 -13.07
C VAL A 276 1.95 0.12 -12.18
N TYR A 277 1.13 1.08 -12.59
CA TYR A 277 0.97 2.32 -11.84
C TYR A 277 0.01 2.16 -10.67
N ASN A 278 0.26 2.95 -9.64
CA ASN A 278 -0.61 3.08 -8.47
C ASN A 278 -1.28 4.46 -8.47
N GLY A 279 -2.45 4.52 -7.85
CA GLY A 279 -3.18 5.76 -7.61
C GLY A 279 -3.81 5.72 -6.23
N ILE A 280 -3.71 6.83 -5.49
CA ILE A 280 -4.23 6.94 -4.13
C ILE A 280 -5.07 8.22 -4.06
N SER A 281 -6.37 8.08 -3.86
CA SER A 281 -7.29 9.19 -3.64
C SER A 281 -7.51 9.38 -2.14
N VAL A 282 -7.43 10.62 -1.69
CA VAL A 282 -7.66 11.04 -0.30
C VAL A 282 -8.74 12.11 -0.31
N CYS A 283 -9.82 11.90 0.44
CA CYS A 283 -10.90 12.86 0.61
C CYS A 283 -10.76 13.57 1.96
N GLY A 284 -10.59 14.87 1.93
CA GLY A 284 -10.54 15.73 3.11
C GLY A 284 -11.69 16.73 3.15
N ASN A 285 -12.16 17.08 4.35
CA ASN A 285 -13.33 17.95 4.54
C ASN A 285 -13.17 19.38 3.99
N ALA A 286 -11.94 19.87 3.87
CA ALA A 286 -11.65 21.22 3.37
C ALA A 286 -11.06 21.20 1.96
N VAL A 287 -10.17 20.23 1.65
CA VAL A 287 -9.49 20.16 0.35
C VAL A 287 -10.33 19.45 -0.71
N GLY A 288 -11.33 18.65 -0.30
CA GLY A 288 -12.05 17.73 -1.20
C GLY A 288 -11.20 16.52 -1.59
N ASP A 289 -11.39 16.04 -2.82
CA ASP A 289 -10.66 14.89 -3.32
C ASP A 289 -9.32 15.31 -3.93
N VAL A 290 -8.26 14.67 -3.47
CA VAL A 290 -6.91 14.80 -4.06
C VAL A 290 -6.40 13.42 -4.43
N MET A 291 -5.71 13.32 -5.55
CA MET A 291 -5.18 12.05 -6.05
C MET A 291 -3.66 12.11 -6.23
N PHE A 292 -2.98 11.09 -5.73
CA PHE A 292 -1.55 10.87 -5.90
C PHE A 292 -1.34 9.70 -6.86
N TYR A 293 -0.51 9.90 -7.89
CA TYR A 293 -0.32 8.93 -8.96
C TYR A 293 1.17 8.75 -9.26
N GLY A 294 1.59 7.53 -9.54
CA GLY A 294 2.98 7.24 -9.92
C GLY A 294 3.33 5.76 -9.86
N ARG A 295 4.65 5.48 -9.81
CA ARG A 295 5.15 4.11 -9.68
C ARG A 295 5.07 3.65 -8.23
N GLY A 296 4.26 2.62 -7.97
CA GLY A 296 4.04 2.06 -6.63
C GLY A 296 5.17 1.16 -6.12
N ALA A 297 6.16 0.84 -6.96
CA ALA A 297 7.32 0.01 -6.64
C ALA A 297 8.50 0.33 -7.55
N GLY A 298 9.65 -0.23 -7.25
CA GLY A 298 10.87 -0.14 -8.05
C GLY A 298 12.07 0.36 -7.25
N LYS A 299 13.28 0.01 -7.69
CA LYS A 299 14.54 0.31 -7.00
C LYS A 299 14.69 1.79 -6.66
N LEU A 300 14.74 2.65 -7.66
CA LEU A 300 14.96 4.09 -7.49
C LEU A 300 13.71 4.83 -6.98
N PRO A 301 12.48 4.53 -7.41
CA PRO A 301 11.29 5.14 -6.83
C PRO A 301 11.19 4.94 -5.32
N THR A 302 11.35 3.70 -4.84
CA THR A 302 11.29 3.39 -3.40
C THR A 302 12.49 4.00 -2.65
N ALA A 303 13.70 3.93 -3.21
CA ALA A 303 14.87 4.58 -2.64
C ALA A 303 14.71 6.12 -2.53
N SER A 304 14.01 6.74 -3.48
CA SER A 304 13.71 8.17 -3.42
C SER A 304 12.84 8.54 -2.21
N ALA A 305 11.82 7.71 -1.90
CA ALA A 305 10.98 7.91 -0.72
C ALA A 305 11.77 7.71 0.58
N VAL A 306 12.60 6.66 0.67
CA VAL A 306 13.54 6.45 1.79
C VAL A 306 14.44 7.68 1.99
N MET A 307 15.03 8.17 0.90
CA MET A 307 15.93 9.32 0.96
C MET A 307 15.23 10.62 1.36
N ALA A 308 13.95 10.77 1.04
CA ALA A 308 13.18 11.90 1.52
C ALA A 308 13.06 11.91 3.05
N ASP A 309 12.84 10.73 3.67
CA ASP A 309 12.80 10.59 5.13
C ASP A 309 14.18 10.79 5.77
N VAL A 310 15.24 10.26 5.14
CA VAL A 310 16.62 10.50 5.58
C VAL A 310 16.94 11.98 5.58
N LEU A 311 16.55 12.73 4.54
CA LEU A 311 16.76 14.18 4.46
C LEU A 311 15.99 14.95 5.52
N ASP A 312 14.77 14.53 5.85
CA ASP A 312 13.98 15.18 6.90
C ASP A 312 14.65 15.05 8.26
N ILE A 313 15.14 13.85 8.59
CA ILE A 313 15.89 13.62 9.84
C ILE A 313 17.20 14.42 9.83
N ALA A 314 17.94 14.37 8.73
CA ALA A 314 19.23 15.05 8.59
C ALA A 314 19.14 16.59 8.69
N ARG A 315 17.96 17.15 8.42
CA ARG A 315 17.66 18.58 8.60
C ARG A 315 17.17 18.93 10.02
N GLU A 316 17.23 17.97 10.94
CA GLU A 316 16.71 18.13 12.30
C GLU A 316 15.20 18.47 12.34
N CYS A 317 14.48 18.16 11.27
CA CYS A 317 13.03 18.25 11.26
C CYS A 317 12.47 17.14 12.14
N LYS A 318 12.33 17.39 13.45
CA LYS A 318 11.67 16.44 14.35
C LYS A 318 10.25 16.21 13.85
N LYS A 319 9.97 15.01 13.40
CA LYS A 319 8.65 14.60 12.91
C LYS A 319 8.20 13.43 13.75
N THR A 320 7.08 13.62 14.41
CA THR A 320 6.44 12.58 15.20
C THR A 320 5.11 12.26 14.55
N ILE A 321 5.07 11.23 13.70
CA ILE A 321 3.82 10.61 13.29
C ILE A 321 3.28 9.92 14.53
N ILE A 322 2.01 10.15 14.84
CA ILE A 322 1.40 9.57 16.03
C ILE A 322 0.12 8.84 15.61
N TRP A 323 0.07 7.55 15.87
CA TRP A 323 -1.16 6.83 16.07
C TRP A 323 -1.03 5.94 17.32
N LYS A 324 -2.13 5.72 17.98
CA LYS A 324 -2.19 4.96 19.23
C LYS A 324 -2.58 3.51 18.95
N GLU A 325 -2.38 2.65 19.94
CA GLU A 325 -3.00 1.33 19.92
C GLU A 325 -4.53 1.45 19.76
N THR A 326 -5.12 0.43 19.16
CA THR A 326 -6.56 0.37 18.92
C THR A 326 -7.30 -0.28 20.07
N ASP A 327 -8.57 0.10 20.22
CA ASP A 327 -9.55 -0.63 21.00
C ASP A 327 -10.42 -1.52 20.07
N GLU A 328 -11.09 -2.52 20.66
CA GLU A 328 -11.87 -3.52 19.91
C GLU A 328 -13.05 -2.93 19.11
N GLN A 329 -13.50 -1.72 19.45
CA GLN A 329 -14.67 -1.08 18.84
C GLN A 329 -14.30 -0.12 17.69
N PHE A 330 -13.03 0.01 17.37
CA PHE A 330 -12.57 1.00 16.39
C PHE A 330 -12.93 0.63 14.95
N LEU A 331 -12.83 -0.65 14.59
CA LEU A 331 -13.16 -1.14 13.26
C LEU A 331 -14.61 -1.62 13.20
N CYS A 332 -15.36 -1.09 12.22
CA CYS A 332 -16.70 -1.55 11.88
C CYS A 332 -16.63 -2.84 11.04
N ASP A 333 -17.63 -3.70 11.18
CA ASP A 333 -17.78 -4.83 10.26
C ASP A 333 -18.11 -4.31 8.85
N TYR A 334 -17.28 -4.66 7.86
CA TYR A 334 -17.48 -4.24 6.47
C TYR A 334 -18.83 -4.70 5.88
N LYS A 335 -19.41 -5.78 6.40
CA LYS A 335 -20.70 -6.32 5.98
C LYS A 335 -21.90 -5.43 6.34
N ASP A 336 -21.70 -4.50 7.28
CA ASP A 336 -22.73 -3.52 7.67
C ASP A 336 -22.70 -2.27 6.79
N MET A 337 -21.72 -2.14 5.88
CA MET A 337 -21.62 -1.01 4.97
C MET A 337 -22.66 -1.09 3.87
N GLU A 338 -23.39 0.02 3.66
CA GLU A 338 -24.34 0.14 2.56
C GLU A 338 -23.63 0.56 1.27
N ILE A 339 -23.42 -0.40 0.39
CA ILE A 339 -22.82 -0.22 -0.94
C ILE A 339 -23.66 -0.93 -2.01
N ALA A 340 -23.48 -0.56 -3.26
CA ALA A 340 -24.03 -1.31 -4.38
C ALA A 340 -23.12 -2.50 -4.73
N TYR A 341 -23.70 -3.51 -5.35
CA TYR A 341 -23.01 -4.70 -5.80
C TYR A 341 -23.29 -4.97 -7.27
N PHE A 342 -22.27 -5.36 -7.98
CA PHE A 342 -22.36 -5.97 -9.29
C PHE A 342 -22.51 -7.46 -9.10
N VAL A 343 -23.59 -8.00 -9.63
CA VAL A 343 -23.97 -9.42 -9.50
C VAL A 343 -24.06 -10.02 -10.88
N VAL A 344 -23.41 -11.18 -11.08
CA VAL A 344 -23.49 -11.96 -12.32
C VAL A 344 -24.16 -13.29 -12.03
N THR A 345 -25.10 -13.69 -12.88
CA THR A 345 -25.84 -14.94 -12.76
C THR A 345 -26.20 -15.48 -14.16
N ASP A 346 -26.43 -16.77 -14.29
CA ASP A 346 -27.02 -17.40 -15.48
C ASP A 346 -28.49 -17.77 -15.27
N ASP A 347 -29.04 -17.48 -14.08
CA ASP A 347 -30.46 -17.69 -13.78
C ASP A 347 -31.35 -16.68 -14.50
N LYS A 348 -32.07 -17.17 -15.51
CA LYS A 348 -32.97 -16.35 -16.36
C LYS A 348 -34.13 -15.72 -15.57
N SER A 349 -34.53 -16.31 -14.45
CA SER A 349 -35.64 -15.76 -13.63
C SER A 349 -35.27 -14.41 -12.98
N VAL A 350 -33.98 -14.15 -12.81
CA VAL A 350 -33.43 -12.92 -12.21
C VAL A 350 -33.56 -11.74 -13.17
N LYS A 351 -33.50 -11.97 -14.48
CA LYS A 351 -33.53 -10.93 -15.50
C LYS A 351 -34.80 -10.08 -15.42
N ASP A 352 -35.96 -10.70 -15.29
CA ASP A 352 -37.22 -9.96 -15.21
C ASP A 352 -37.31 -9.12 -13.92
N LYS A 353 -36.77 -9.65 -12.81
CA LYS A 353 -36.76 -8.99 -11.50
C LYS A 353 -35.86 -7.74 -11.43
N TYR A 354 -34.75 -7.74 -12.18
CA TYR A 354 -33.74 -6.68 -12.12
C TYR A 354 -33.56 -5.95 -13.46
N SER A 355 -34.49 -6.08 -14.40
CA SER A 355 -34.45 -5.45 -15.73
C SER A 355 -34.50 -3.92 -15.71
N ASP A 356 -35.03 -3.33 -14.64
CA ASP A 356 -35.08 -1.88 -14.39
C ASP A 356 -33.75 -1.29 -13.86
N ARG A 357 -32.77 -2.16 -13.57
CA ARG A 357 -31.45 -1.77 -13.05
C ARG A 357 -30.41 -1.63 -14.17
N PRO A 358 -29.31 -0.89 -13.94
CA PRO A 358 -28.17 -0.95 -14.85
C PRO A 358 -27.73 -2.40 -15.02
N SER A 359 -27.89 -2.95 -16.24
CA SER A 359 -27.69 -4.37 -16.52
C SER A 359 -27.03 -4.59 -17.88
N ALA A 360 -26.36 -5.72 -18.02
CA ALA A 360 -25.71 -6.17 -19.25
C ALA A 360 -25.82 -7.67 -19.42
N GLU A 361 -25.72 -8.14 -20.66
CA GLU A 361 -25.76 -9.56 -21.02
C GLU A 361 -24.53 -9.94 -21.84
N LEU A 362 -24.04 -11.15 -21.61
CA LEU A 362 -22.95 -11.76 -22.36
C LEU A 362 -23.06 -13.29 -22.29
N ASP A 363 -23.13 -13.96 -23.42
CA ASP A 363 -23.08 -15.44 -23.57
C ASP A 363 -24.04 -16.20 -22.62
N GLY A 364 -25.26 -15.68 -22.44
CA GLY A 364 -26.30 -16.26 -21.58
C GLY A 364 -26.20 -15.86 -20.10
N LYS A 365 -25.13 -15.15 -19.69
CA LYS A 365 -25.02 -14.55 -18.37
C LYS A 365 -25.70 -13.19 -18.33
N PHE A 366 -26.34 -12.88 -17.21
CA PHE A 366 -26.94 -11.60 -16.90
C PHE A 366 -26.22 -10.96 -15.72
N ALA A 367 -25.82 -9.69 -15.90
CA ALA A 367 -25.19 -8.89 -14.87
C ALA A 367 -26.04 -7.67 -14.56
N PHE A 368 -26.12 -7.28 -13.29
CA PHE A 368 -26.84 -6.07 -12.86
C PHE A 368 -26.16 -5.42 -11.66
N ILE A 369 -26.43 -4.12 -11.44
CA ILE A 369 -26.01 -3.39 -10.27
C ILE A 369 -27.18 -3.22 -9.32
N THR A 370 -27.01 -3.61 -8.05
CA THR A 370 -28.04 -3.52 -7.01
C THR A 370 -28.19 -2.08 -6.49
N ASP A 371 -29.27 -1.82 -5.75
CA ASP A 371 -29.29 -0.66 -4.85
C ASP A 371 -28.24 -0.80 -3.76
N ARG A 372 -27.92 0.32 -3.11
CA ARG A 372 -27.06 0.31 -1.94
C ARG A 372 -27.77 -0.39 -0.78
N LYS A 373 -27.12 -1.39 -0.22
CA LYS A 373 -27.56 -2.16 0.95
C LYS A 373 -26.37 -2.81 1.63
N CYS A 374 -26.53 -3.22 2.86
CA CYS A 374 -25.50 -3.99 3.55
C CYS A 374 -25.38 -5.40 2.95
N GLU A 375 -24.19 -5.99 3.01
CA GLU A 375 -23.92 -7.30 2.40
C GLU A 375 -24.84 -8.40 2.93
N ARG A 376 -25.18 -8.36 4.23
CA ARG A 376 -26.10 -9.33 4.85
C ARG A 376 -27.50 -9.30 4.24
N ALA A 377 -28.05 -8.10 4.03
CA ALA A 377 -29.36 -7.95 3.38
C ALA A 377 -29.34 -8.39 1.90
N LEU A 378 -28.19 -8.17 1.23
CA LEU A 378 -28.02 -8.66 -0.14
C LEU A 378 -27.96 -10.19 -0.17
N ASP A 379 -27.21 -10.82 0.72
CA ASP A 379 -27.09 -12.28 0.80
C ASP A 379 -28.46 -12.94 1.06
N GLU A 380 -29.31 -12.33 1.89
CA GLU A 380 -30.69 -12.77 2.11
C GLU A 380 -31.56 -12.62 0.83
N GLU A 381 -31.41 -11.52 0.10
CA GLU A 381 -32.15 -11.25 -1.12
C GLU A 381 -31.80 -12.19 -2.29
N LEU A 382 -30.50 -12.55 -2.35
CA LEU A 382 -29.96 -13.44 -3.39
C LEU A 382 -30.03 -14.92 -2.99
N ALA A 383 -30.53 -15.24 -1.80
CA ALA A 383 -30.61 -16.60 -1.31
C ALA A 383 -31.45 -17.48 -2.27
N GLY A 384 -30.87 -18.61 -2.66
CA GLY A 384 -31.50 -19.56 -3.59
C GLY A 384 -31.30 -19.26 -5.07
N LEU A 385 -30.60 -18.19 -5.43
CA LEU A 385 -30.18 -17.89 -6.80
C LEU A 385 -28.78 -18.45 -7.07
N ASP A 386 -28.53 -18.84 -8.32
CA ASP A 386 -27.19 -19.26 -8.75
C ASP A 386 -26.36 -18.02 -9.11
N ILE A 387 -25.52 -17.59 -8.18
CA ILE A 387 -24.69 -16.39 -8.31
C ILE A 387 -23.28 -16.79 -8.71
N ILE A 388 -22.86 -16.36 -9.90
CA ILE A 388 -21.52 -16.59 -10.45
C ILE A 388 -20.50 -15.63 -9.81
N SER A 389 -20.84 -14.33 -9.77
CA SER A 389 -19.95 -13.29 -9.22
C SER A 389 -20.74 -12.26 -8.42
N LYS A 390 -20.14 -11.79 -7.33
CA LYS A 390 -20.63 -10.67 -6.51
C LYS A 390 -19.45 -9.75 -6.19
N ILE A 391 -19.41 -8.57 -6.83
CA ILE A 391 -18.30 -7.60 -6.72
C ILE A 391 -18.86 -6.27 -6.23
N ARG A 392 -18.15 -5.61 -5.33
CA ARG A 392 -18.55 -4.32 -4.75
C ARG A 392 -18.42 -3.20 -5.78
N VAL A 393 -19.34 -2.22 -5.76
CA VAL A 393 -19.30 -1.01 -6.58
C VAL A 393 -18.86 0.15 -5.65
N LEU A 394 -17.75 0.79 -5.98
CA LEU A 394 -17.15 1.85 -5.12
C LEU A 394 -17.12 3.18 -5.85
#